data_e78e43b46314e1a4422912bc91322b07
#
_entry.id   e78e43b46314e1a4422912bc91322b07
#
_cell.length_a   1.000
_cell.length_b   1.000
_cell.length_c   1.000
_cell.angle_alpha   90.00
_cell.angle_beta   90.00
_cell.angle_gamma   90.00
#
_symmetry.space_group_name_H-M   'P 1'
#
loop_
_entity.id
_entity.type
_entity.pdbx_description
1 polymer ?
#
loop_
_entity_poly.entity_id
_entity_poly.type
_entity_poly.pdbx_seq_one_letter_code
_entity_poly.pdbx_strand_id
1 'polypeptide(L)'
;MLKVLIPMIMLIPITWLVDKKWLWTTVTLDSIVVSMISMAWFKSVTMSGWASTNLYMGLDPLAIPLTTLTCWMLPLKLLASQKQMSLEPTIRQRVYITALIMLQIFLILAFAATDIIMFYVMFEATLIPTLVIITRWGNQTERLNAGMYFLFYTLAGSLPLLIALLILQKDLGTLSMLTIQYTAPLPHNSWGDKIWWVGCMVAFLVKMPLYGVHLWLPKAHVEAPVAGSMVLAAVLLKLGGYGMIRMLAILGPPTKELAYPFIILALWGIIMTGSICLRQTDLKSMIAYSSVSHMGLVAAGIMIQTPWGFTGAIILMIAHGLVSSALFCLANTNYERTHSRTLLLTRGMQTILPLMAAWWFIMNLANMALPPLPNLMGELMIITSMFNWSYWSIILTGLGTLITAGYSLYMFLMTQRGKAPNHIIALEPSHTREHLLMAMHLIPVLLLITKPELIWGWCL
;
A
#
# COMPACT_ATOMS: atom_id res chain seq x y z
N MET A 1 -0.33 -4.72 -22.03
CA MET A 1 -0.18 -3.43 -21.34
C MET A 1 -1.06 -2.34 -21.94
N LEU A 2 -0.95 -2.03 -23.23
CA LEU A 2 -1.69 -0.95 -23.89
C LEU A 2 -3.23 -1.06 -23.73
N LYS A 3 -3.79 -2.28 -23.69
CA LYS A 3 -5.23 -2.51 -23.47
C LYS A 3 -5.76 -1.95 -22.14
N VAL A 4 -4.89 -1.72 -21.16
CA VAL A 4 -5.24 -1.13 -19.86
C VAL A 4 -4.81 0.33 -19.79
N LEU A 5 -3.61 0.66 -20.30
CA LEU A 5 -3.08 2.02 -20.24
C LEU A 5 -3.87 3.01 -21.11
N ILE A 6 -4.20 2.64 -22.34
CA ILE A 6 -4.95 3.55 -23.24
C ILE A 6 -6.32 3.91 -22.65
N PRO A 7 -7.17 2.96 -22.21
CA PRO A 7 -8.42 3.30 -21.54
C PRO A 7 -8.23 4.16 -20.28
N MET A 8 -7.18 3.93 -19.49
CA MET A 8 -6.89 4.76 -18.33
C MET A 8 -6.56 6.20 -18.72
N ILE A 9 -5.76 6.41 -19.76
CA ILE A 9 -5.44 7.76 -20.27
C ILE A 9 -6.70 8.43 -20.84
N MET A 10 -7.54 7.67 -21.53
CA MET A 10 -8.81 8.17 -22.11
C MET A 10 -9.85 8.56 -21.04
N LEU A 11 -9.74 8.06 -19.81
CA LEU A 11 -10.57 8.55 -18.70
C LEU A 11 -10.36 10.06 -18.43
N ILE A 12 -9.19 10.63 -18.73
CA ILE A 12 -8.92 12.05 -18.49
C ILE A 12 -9.82 12.93 -19.37
N PRO A 13 -9.83 12.83 -20.71
CA PRO A 13 -10.74 13.63 -21.52
C PRO A 13 -12.22 13.32 -21.21
N ILE A 14 -12.58 12.08 -20.89
CA ILE A 14 -13.94 11.71 -20.49
C ILE A 14 -14.40 12.52 -19.27
N THR A 15 -13.55 12.69 -18.25
CA THR A 15 -13.88 13.48 -17.04
C THR A 15 -14.20 14.96 -17.36
N TRP A 16 -13.66 15.50 -18.46
CA TRP A 16 -13.89 16.90 -18.84
C TRP A 16 -15.06 17.07 -19.80
N LEU A 17 -15.37 16.07 -20.61
CA LEU A 17 -16.45 16.11 -21.61
C LEU A 17 -17.82 15.73 -21.05
N VAL A 18 -17.87 14.82 -20.07
CA VAL A 18 -19.13 14.31 -19.53
C VAL A 18 -19.86 15.34 -18.67
N ASP A 19 -21.20 15.37 -18.76
CA ASP A 19 -22.06 16.21 -17.94
C ASP A 19 -21.94 15.87 -16.45
N LYS A 20 -22.19 16.88 -15.58
CA LYS A 20 -22.12 16.76 -14.11
C LYS A 20 -22.93 15.55 -13.57
N LYS A 21 -24.12 15.30 -14.12
CA LYS A 21 -25.04 14.25 -13.66
C LYS A 21 -24.44 12.84 -13.82
N TRP A 22 -23.70 12.62 -14.89
CA TRP A 22 -23.14 11.31 -15.25
C TRP A 22 -21.65 11.15 -14.91
N LEU A 23 -20.98 12.21 -14.47
CA LEU A 23 -19.55 12.24 -14.25
C LEU A 23 -19.05 11.08 -13.36
N TRP A 24 -19.64 10.92 -12.19
CA TRP A 24 -19.23 9.88 -11.24
C TRP A 24 -19.57 8.49 -11.72
N THR A 25 -20.74 8.30 -12.30
CA THR A 25 -21.21 6.98 -12.78
C THR A 25 -20.39 6.49 -13.97
N THR A 26 -20.14 7.34 -14.97
CA THR A 26 -19.32 6.95 -16.13
C THR A 26 -17.89 6.61 -15.74
N VAL A 27 -17.21 7.48 -14.98
CA VAL A 27 -15.83 7.25 -14.59
C VAL A 27 -15.69 6.01 -13.68
N THR A 28 -16.64 5.76 -12.79
CA THR A 28 -16.62 4.55 -11.95
C THR A 28 -16.87 3.29 -12.76
N LEU A 29 -17.82 3.29 -13.70
CA LEU A 29 -18.09 2.13 -14.56
C LEU A 29 -16.91 1.82 -15.47
N ASP A 30 -16.35 2.82 -16.13
CA ASP A 30 -15.19 2.64 -17.01
C ASP A 30 -13.96 2.14 -16.21
N SER A 31 -13.75 2.65 -14.98
CA SER A 31 -12.68 2.16 -14.12
C SER A 31 -12.88 0.70 -13.68
N ILE A 32 -14.12 0.25 -13.45
CA ILE A 32 -14.44 -1.16 -13.18
C ILE A 32 -14.13 -2.02 -14.41
N VAL A 33 -14.52 -1.59 -15.59
CA VAL A 33 -14.24 -2.32 -16.84
C VAL A 33 -12.73 -2.49 -17.02
N VAL A 34 -11.94 -1.43 -16.83
CA VAL A 34 -10.47 -1.51 -16.92
C VAL A 34 -9.88 -2.44 -15.86
N SER A 35 -10.41 -2.41 -14.63
CA SER A 35 -9.97 -3.33 -13.59
C SER A 35 -10.26 -4.80 -13.93
N MET A 36 -11.41 -5.10 -14.53
CA MET A 36 -11.75 -6.45 -15.01
C MET A 36 -10.83 -6.89 -16.15
N ILE A 37 -10.51 -6.01 -17.10
CA ILE A 37 -9.54 -6.30 -18.17
C ILE A 37 -8.17 -6.63 -17.58
N SER A 38 -7.73 -5.94 -16.53
CA SER A 38 -6.44 -6.20 -15.88
C SER A 38 -6.35 -7.60 -15.25
N MET A 39 -7.46 -8.19 -14.81
CA MET A 39 -7.48 -9.55 -14.26
C MET A 39 -7.11 -10.62 -15.31
N ALA A 40 -7.26 -10.32 -16.62
CA ALA A 40 -6.82 -11.24 -17.66
C ALA A 40 -5.30 -11.51 -17.63
N TRP A 41 -4.51 -10.64 -17.01
CA TRP A 41 -3.07 -10.84 -16.85
C TRP A 41 -2.72 -12.03 -15.96
N PHE A 42 -3.59 -12.42 -15.04
CA PHE A 42 -3.37 -13.63 -14.24
C PHE A 42 -3.29 -14.92 -15.07
N LYS A 43 -3.79 -14.95 -16.31
CA LYS A 43 -3.62 -16.07 -17.21
C LYS A 43 -2.16 -16.23 -17.69
N SER A 44 -1.40 -15.14 -17.74
CA SER A 44 0.01 -15.15 -18.13
C SER A 44 0.96 -15.44 -16.95
N VAL A 45 0.41 -15.51 -15.75
CA VAL A 45 1.13 -15.77 -14.50
C VAL A 45 1.80 -17.15 -14.48
N THR A 46 1.21 -18.13 -15.14
CA THR A 46 1.75 -19.51 -15.18
C THR A 46 3.02 -19.66 -16.02
N MET A 47 3.40 -18.62 -16.78
CA MET A 47 4.63 -18.62 -17.58
C MET A 47 5.75 -17.97 -16.75
N SER A 48 6.80 -18.70 -16.46
CA SER A 48 8.01 -18.17 -15.84
C SER A 48 8.68 -17.16 -16.78
N GLY A 49 8.72 -15.90 -16.40
CA GLY A 49 9.42 -14.86 -17.15
C GLY A 49 8.59 -13.61 -17.43
N TRP A 50 9.16 -12.71 -18.20
CA TRP A 50 8.53 -11.48 -18.58
C TRP A 50 7.48 -11.71 -19.67
N ALA A 51 6.26 -11.27 -19.45
CA ALA A 51 5.16 -11.33 -20.40
C ALA A 51 4.83 -9.94 -20.97
N SER A 52 4.35 -9.91 -22.20
CA SER A 52 3.89 -8.67 -22.87
C SER A 52 4.95 -7.56 -22.88
N THR A 53 6.21 -7.92 -23.13
CA THR A 53 7.34 -6.98 -23.15
C THR A 53 7.29 -6.06 -24.34
N ASN A 54 7.46 -4.77 -24.10
CA ASN A 54 7.77 -3.71 -25.05
C ASN A 54 9.12 -3.08 -24.65
N LEU A 55 9.63 -2.13 -25.43
CA LEU A 55 10.90 -1.45 -25.15
C LEU A 55 10.99 -0.88 -23.72
N TYR A 56 9.92 -0.29 -23.21
CA TYR A 56 9.88 0.40 -21.91
C TYR A 56 8.98 -0.26 -20.86
N MET A 57 8.17 -1.22 -21.26
CA MET A 57 7.16 -1.81 -20.39
C MET A 57 7.10 -3.32 -20.57
N GLY A 58 7.00 -4.02 -19.45
CA GLY A 58 6.80 -5.44 -19.38
C GLY A 58 6.01 -5.81 -18.13
N LEU A 59 5.42 -6.98 -18.14
CA LEU A 59 4.80 -7.55 -16.96
C LEU A 59 5.54 -8.84 -16.63
N ASP A 60 6.01 -8.89 -15.44
CA ASP A 60 6.51 -10.12 -14.87
C ASP A 60 5.57 -10.55 -13.72
N PRO A 61 5.78 -11.71 -13.26
CA PRO A 61 4.99 -12.31 -12.22
C PRO A 61 4.90 -11.50 -10.93
N LEU A 62 5.94 -10.78 -10.54
CA LEU A 62 5.91 -9.87 -9.39
C LEU A 62 5.03 -8.64 -9.64
N ALA A 63 5.06 -8.11 -10.85
CA ALA A 63 4.33 -6.90 -11.22
C ALA A 63 2.83 -7.15 -11.39
N ILE A 64 2.42 -8.31 -11.93
CA ILE A 64 1.01 -8.59 -12.25
C ILE A 64 0.06 -8.42 -11.06
N PRO A 65 0.28 -9.06 -9.90
CA PRO A 65 -0.64 -8.91 -8.77
C PRO A 65 -0.71 -7.48 -8.24
N LEU A 66 0.41 -6.75 -8.24
CA LEU A 66 0.47 -5.37 -7.79
C LEU A 66 -0.21 -4.42 -8.78
N THR A 67 -0.04 -4.62 -10.09
CA THR A 67 -0.74 -3.83 -11.11
C THR A 67 -2.23 -4.10 -11.13
N THR A 68 -2.66 -5.34 -10.94
CA THR A 68 -4.09 -5.66 -10.83
C THR A 68 -4.71 -5.06 -9.56
N LEU A 69 -4.00 -5.09 -8.43
CA LEU A 69 -4.41 -4.40 -7.21
C LEU A 69 -4.57 -2.90 -7.46
N THR A 70 -3.61 -2.25 -8.14
CA THR A 70 -3.71 -0.81 -8.44
C THR A 70 -4.92 -0.49 -9.28
N CYS A 71 -5.20 -1.27 -10.33
CA CYS A 71 -6.39 -1.09 -11.18
C CYS A 71 -7.68 -1.27 -10.40
N TRP A 72 -7.75 -2.27 -9.51
CA TRP A 72 -8.90 -2.54 -8.65
C TRP A 72 -9.17 -1.42 -7.65
N MET A 73 -8.12 -0.75 -7.17
CA MET A 73 -8.26 0.33 -6.20
C MET A 73 -8.87 1.62 -6.79
N LEU A 74 -8.80 1.86 -8.11
CA LEU A 74 -9.33 3.11 -8.69
C LEU A 74 -10.85 3.26 -8.49
N PRO A 75 -11.71 2.30 -8.88
CA PRO A 75 -13.16 2.41 -8.65
C PRO A 75 -13.50 2.54 -7.16
N LEU A 76 -12.79 1.85 -6.29
CA LEU A 76 -13.01 1.92 -4.84
C LEU A 76 -12.74 3.33 -4.28
N LYS A 77 -11.65 3.97 -4.74
CA LYS A 77 -11.32 5.36 -4.37
C LYS A 77 -12.39 6.35 -4.81
N LEU A 78 -12.91 6.18 -6.03
CA LEU A 78 -13.99 7.01 -6.56
C LEU A 78 -15.28 6.83 -5.75
N LEU A 79 -15.68 5.60 -5.46
CA LEU A 79 -16.85 5.31 -4.64
C LEU A 79 -16.71 5.86 -3.21
N ALA A 80 -15.53 5.76 -2.61
CA ALA A 80 -15.28 6.22 -1.25
C ALA A 80 -15.36 7.76 -1.13
N SER A 81 -14.86 8.48 -2.12
CA SER A 81 -14.77 9.95 -2.08
C SER A 81 -16.02 10.67 -2.63
N GLN A 82 -16.94 9.96 -3.26
CA GLN A 82 -18.08 10.53 -3.96
C GLN A 82 -18.94 11.47 -3.07
N LYS A 83 -19.28 11.05 -1.84
CA LYS A 83 -20.14 11.85 -0.95
C LYS A 83 -19.46 13.18 -0.56
N GLN A 84 -18.21 13.12 -0.15
CA GLN A 84 -17.44 14.30 0.24
C GLN A 84 -17.27 15.28 -0.93
N MET A 85 -16.95 14.75 -2.12
CA MET A 85 -16.66 15.57 -3.29
C MET A 85 -17.91 16.10 -3.99
N SER A 86 -19.08 15.47 -3.82
CA SER A 86 -20.34 15.94 -4.42
C SER A 86 -20.75 17.33 -3.93
N LEU A 87 -20.27 17.75 -2.77
CA LEU A 87 -20.50 19.08 -2.18
C LEU A 87 -19.64 20.18 -2.82
N GLU A 88 -18.56 19.81 -3.51
CA GLU A 88 -17.66 20.75 -4.15
C GLU A 88 -18.16 21.18 -5.55
N PRO A 89 -17.74 22.35 -6.07
CA PRO A 89 -18.08 22.80 -7.42
C PRO A 89 -17.51 21.83 -8.47
N THR A 90 -18.20 21.72 -9.62
CA THR A 90 -17.90 20.73 -10.68
C THR A 90 -16.47 20.76 -11.18
N ILE A 91 -15.87 21.94 -11.32
CA ILE A 91 -14.49 22.10 -11.76
C ILE A 91 -13.54 21.43 -10.75
N ARG A 92 -13.75 21.62 -9.45
CA ARG A 92 -12.92 20.98 -8.41
C ARG A 92 -13.10 19.47 -8.38
N GLN A 93 -14.32 18.97 -8.61
CA GLN A 93 -14.57 17.52 -8.75
C GLN A 93 -13.77 16.93 -9.92
N ARG A 94 -13.80 17.57 -11.09
CA ARG A 94 -13.05 17.14 -12.27
C ARG A 94 -11.55 17.13 -12.00
N VAL A 95 -11.00 18.18 -11.41
CA VAL A 95 -9.56 18.24 -11.04
C VAL A 95 -9.19 17.15 -10.05
N TYR A 96 -10.04 16.85 -9.07
CA TYR A 96 -9.81 15.78 -8.12
C TYR A 96 -9.77 14.39 -8.80
N ILE A 97 -10.76 14.10 -9.64
CA ILE A 97 -10.83 12.84 -10.38
C ILE A 97 -9.63 12.71 -11.32
N THR A 98 -9.24 13.77 -12.04
CA THR A 98 -8.05 13.74 -12.90
C THR A 98 -6.77 13.49 -12.12
N ALA A 99 -6.61 14.05 -10.92
CA ALA A 99 -5.47 13.78 -10.05
C ALA A 99 -5.40 12.29 -9.63
N LEU A 100 -6.55 11.67 -9.32
CA LEU A 100 -6.63 10.23 -9.01
C LEU A 100 -6.28 9.35 -10.22
N ILE A 101 -6.74 9.73 -11.42
CA ILE A 101 -6.42 9.00 -12.65
C ILE A 101 -4.95 9.14 -13.02
N MET A 102 -4.38 10.34 -12.95
CA MET A 102 -2.94 10.57 -13.19
C MET A 102 -2.08 9.75 -12.24
N LEU A 103 -2.42 9.75 -10.97
CA LEU A 103 -1.74 8.92 -9.99
C LEU A 103 -1.80 7.43 -10.35
N GLN A 104 -2.96 6.97 -10.81
CA GLN A 104 -3.15 5.57 -11.24
C GLN A 104 -2.27 5.23 -12.44
N ILE A 105 -2.16 6.12 -13.42
CA ILE A 105 -1.31 5.94 -14.60
C ILE A 105 0.16 5.82 -14.19
N PHE A 106 0.64 6.72 -13.33
CA PHE A 106 2.03 6.66 -12.85
C PHE A 106 2.33 5.38 -12.07
N LEU A 107 1.38 4.90 -11.27
CA LEU A 107 1.51 3.63 -10.54
C LEU A 107 1.61 2.42 -11.48
N ILE A 108 0.75 2.35 -12.50
CA ILE A 108 0.80 1.26 -13.49
C ILE A 108 2.13 1.30 -14.25
N LEU A 109 2.57 2.49 -14.67
CA LEU A 109 3.84 2.66 -15.36
C LEU A 109 5.05 2.28 -14.48
N ALA A 110 5.01 2.60 -13.18
CA ALA A 110 6.06 2.24 -12.24
C ALA A 110 6.19 0.72 -12.09
N PHE A 111 5.09 -0.01 -11.89
CA PHE A 111 5.15 -1.47 -11.76
C PHE A 111 5.47 -2.19 -13.08
N ALA A 112 5.14 -1.57 -14.19
CA ALA A 112 5.35 -2.15 -15.52
C ALA A 112 6.66 -1.74 -16.18
N ALA A 113 7.48 -0.91 -15.56
CA ALA A 113 8.75 -0.45 -16.11
C ALA A 113 9.72 -1.62 -16.32
N THR A 114 10.34 -1.69 -17.50
CA THR A 114 11.43 -2.64 -17.81
C THR A 114 12.80 -2.08 -17.43
N ASP A 115 12.93 -0.76 -17.43
CA ASP A 115 14.15 -0.06 -17.05
C ASP A 115 14.06 0.53 -15.65
N ILE A 116 15.14 0.41 -14.87
CA ILE A 116 15.18 0.90 -13.49
C ILE A 116 15.06 2.43 -13.44
N ILE A 117 15.63 3.16 -14.41
CA ILE A 117 15.45 4.62 -14.49
C ILE A 117 13.99 4.97 -14.74
N MET A 118 13.32 4.28 -15.67
CA MET A 118 11.89 4.50 -15.92
C MET A 118 11.06 4.23 -14.66
N PHE A 119 11.38 3.14 -13.94
CA PHE A 119 10.79 2.86 -12.64
C PHE A 119 10.99 4.02 -11.67
N TYR A 120 12.22 4.52 -11.54
CA TYR A 120 12.55 5.65 -10.66
C TYR A 120 11.74 6.92 -11.02
N VAL A 121 11.71 7.29 -12.29
CA VAL A 121 10.97 8.49 -12.75
C VAL A 121 9.48 8.37 -12.44
N MET A 122 8.87 7.21 -12.70
CA MET A 122 7.44 7.00 -12.42
C MET A 122 7.16 6.89 -10.91
N PHE A 123 8.08 6.31 -10.15
CA PHE A 123 8.03 6.25 -8.70
C PHE A 123 8.01 7.65 -8.07
N GLU A 124 8.86 8.58 -8.56
CA GLU A 124 8.84 9.97 -8.13
C GLU A 124 7.61 10.73 -8.66
N ALA A 125 7.19 10.49 -9.88
CA ALA A 125 6.01 11.13 -10.46
C ALA A 125 4.73 10.87 -9.64
N THR A 126 4.66 9.75 -8.91
CA THR A 126 3.52 9.48 -8.01
C THR A 126 3.41 10.49 -6.87
N LEU A 127 4.50 11.18 -6.49
CA LEU A 127 4.49 12.15 -5.40
C LEU A 127 3.67 13.40 -5.73
N ILE A 128 3.69 13.84 -6.99
CA ILE A 128 3.02 15.08 -7.41
C ILE A 128 1.51 15.00 -7.18
N PRO A 129 0.77 14.05 -7.76
CA PRO A 129 -0.68 13.99 -7.55
C PRO A 129 -1.04 13.64 -6.11
N THR A 130 -0.25 12.84 -5.39
CA THR A 130 -0.53 12.53 -3.99
C THR A 130 -0.36 13.74 -3.09
N LEU A 131 0.68 14.53 -3.31
CA LEU A 131 0.88 15.80 -2.59
C LEU A 131 -0.29 16.75 -2.82
N VAL A 132 -0.72 16.92 -4.09
CA VAL A 132 -1.86 17.76 -4.44
C VAL A 132 -3.15 17.27 -3.76
N ILE A 133 -3.39 15.96 -3.73
CA ILE A 133 -4.57 15.38 -3.06
C ILE A 133 -4.54 15.67 -1.55
N ILE A 134 -3.41 15.53 -0.88
CA ILE A 134 -3.27 15.76 0.56
C ILE A 134 -3.42 17.25 0.89
N THR A 135 -2.70 18.12 0.20
CA THR A 135 -2.64 19.55 0.55
C THR A 135 -3.91 20.31 0.18
N ARG A 136 -4.56 19.94 -0.93
CA ARG A 136 -5.75 20.64 -1.41
C ARG A 136 -7.06 20.15 -0.78
N TRP A 137 -7.22 18.86 -0.61
CA TRP A 137 -8.47 18.23 -0.13
C TRP A 137 -8.36 17.58 1.25
N GLY A 138 -7.26 17.76 1.96
CA GLY A 138 -7.13 17.37 3.36
C GLY A 138 -8.13 18.11 4.26
N ASN A 139 -8.62 17.42 5.29
CA ASN A 139 -9.73 17.94 6.10
C ASN A 139 -9.31 18.97 7.16
N GLN A 140 -8.01 19.03 7.54
CA GLN A 140 -7.54 19.89 8.62
C GLN A 140 -6.54 20.96 8.16
N THR A 141 -6.31 21.95 9.01
CA THR A 141 -5.35 23.04 8.78
C THR A 141 -3.90 22.53 8.68
N GLU A 142 -3.57 21.45 9.39
CA GLU A 142 -2.24 20.85 9.43
C GLU A 142 -1.86 20.07 8.14
N ARG A 143 -2.76 20.00 7.16
CA ARG A 143 -2.54 19.30 5.87
C ARG A 143 -1.30 19.78 5.12
N LEU A 144 -0.94 21.06 5.22
CA LEU A 144 0.26 21.61 4.59
C LEU A 144 1.53 21.07 5.25
N ASN A 145 1.57 21.03 6.58
CA ASN A 145 2.67 20.46 7.32
C ASN A 145 2.83 18.95 7.00
N ALA A 146 1.72 18.20 6.96
CA ALA A 146 1.74 16.79 6.57
C ALA A 146 2.27 16.58 5.16
N GLY A 147 1.87 17.44 4.20
CA GLY A 147 2.41 17.44 2.84
C GLY A 147 3.91 17.72 2.80
N MET A 148 4.41 18.66 3.59
CA MET A 148 5.85 18.95 3.70
C MET A 148 6.64 17.77 4.26
N TYR A 149 6.16 17.13 5.35
CA TYR A 149 6.79 15.92 5.88
C TYR A 149 6.85 14.82 4.81
N PHE A 150 5.74 14.56 4.13
CA PHE A 150 5.69 13.56 3.06
C PHE A 150 6.72 13.85 1.96
N LEU A 151 6.79 15.10 1.48
CA LEU A 151 7.71 15.50 0.42
C LEU A 151 9.17 15.38 0.84
N PHE A 152 9.54 15.94 2.02
CA PHE A 152 10.95 15.95 2.44
C PHE A 152 11.47 14.54 2.74
N TYR A 153 10.71 13.70 3.46
CA TYR A 153 11.15 12.33 3.73
C TYR A 153 11.34 11.52 2.44
N THR A 154 10.41 11.63 1.50
CA THR A 154 10.49 10.87 0.26
C THR A 154 11.60 11.37 -0.66
N LEU A 155 11.79 12.67 -0.83
CA LEU A 155 12.86 13.24 -1.65
C LEU A 155 14.25 12.99 -1.04
N ALA A 156 14.40 13.16 0.27
CA ALA A 156 15.66 12.87 0.95
C ALA A 156 16.12 11.41 0.77
N GLY A 157 15.16 10.47 0.68
CA GLY A 157 15.46 9.07 0.38
C GLY A 157 15.75 8.81 -1.10
N SER A 158 15.06 9.48 -2.01
CA SER A 158 15.13 9.16 -3.44
C SER A 158 16.32 9.81 -4.17
N LEU A 159 16.82 10.94 -3.71
CA LEU A 159 18.00 11.58 -4.32
C LEU A 159 19.27 10.70 -4.25
N PRO A 160 19.60 10.04 -3.11
CA PRO A 160 20.70 9.08 -3.09
C PRO A 160 20.51 7.92 -4.06
N LEU A 161 19.26 7.45 -4.23
CA LEU A 161 18.93 6.39 -5.20
C LEU A 161 19.24 6.82 -6.61
N LEU A 162 18.92 8.07 -7.02
CA LEU A 162 19.25 8.57 -8.34
C LEU A 162 20.76 8.52 -8.61
N ILE A 163 21.56 8.99 -7.65
CA ILE A 163 23.03 8.96 -7.78
C ILE A 163 23.50 7.52 -7.91
N ALA A 164 22.96 6.61 -7.09
CA ALA A 164 23.32 5.20 -7.12
C ALA A 164 22.98 4.54 -8.47
N LEU A 165 21.85 4.89 -9.09
CA LEU A 165 21.46 4.39 -10.41
C LEU A 165 22.34 4.92 -11.53
N LEU A 166 22.79 6.17 -11.45
CA LEU A 166 23.72 6.75 -12.44
C LEU A 166 25.10 6.07 -12.36
N ILE A 167 25.57 5.74 -11.16
CA ILE A 167 26.80 4.95 -10.99
C ILE A 167 26.62 3.56 -11.61
N LEU A 168 25.50 2.89 -11.32
CA LEU A 168 25.17 1.58 -11.89
C LEU A 168 25.15 1.63 -13.43
N GLN A 169 24.59 2.68 -14.01
CA GLN A 169 24.58 2.87 -15.47
C GLN A 169 25.97 3.00 -16.05
N LYS A 170 26.86 3.72 -15.36
CA LYS A 170 28.26 3.87 -15.79
C LYS A 170 28.99 2.54 -15.79
N ASP A 171 28.75 1.70 -14.79
CA ASP A 171 29.46 0.42 -14.62
C ASP A 171 28.93 -0.69 -15.54
N LEU A 172 27.61 -0.77 -15.72
CA LEU A 172 26.96 -1.83 -16.51
C LEU A 172 26.64 -1.43 -17.95
N GLY A 173 26.63 -0.15 -18.29
CA GLY A 173 26.26 0.38 -19.59
C GLY A 173 24.76 0.32 -19.93
N THR A 174 23.98 -0.49 -19.23
CA THR A 174 22.52 -0.65 -19.41
C THR A 174 21.80 -0.75 -18.07
N LEU A 175 20.58 -0.21 -18.00
CA LEU A 175 19.72 -0.26 -16.80
C LEU A 175 18.45 -1.09 -17.02
N SER A 176 18.40 -1.90 -18.09
CA SER A 176 17.27 -2.77 -18.32
C SER A 176 17.30 -3.94 -17.33
N MET A 177 16.20 -4.13 -16.62
CA MET A 177 16.03 -5.25 -15.66
C MET A 177 16.18 -6.61 -16.34
N LEU A 178 15.87 -6.68 -17.64
CA LEU A 178 15.99 -7.90 -18.44
C LEU A 178 17.44 -8.32 -18.64
N THR A 179 18.33 -7.35 -18.89
CA THR A 179 19.75 -7.63 -19.18
C THR A 179 20.58 -7.78 -17.90
N ILE A 180 20.27 -6.99 -16.88
CA ILE A 180 21.03 -6.99 -15.61
C ILE A 180 20.97 -8.35 -14.90
N GLN A 181 19.88 -9.10 -15.04
CA GLN A 181 19.77 -10.45 -14.46
C GLN A 181 20.82 -11.43 -14.97
N TYR A 182 21.37 -11.18 -16.15
CA TYR A 182 22.40 -12.02 -16.78
C TYR A 182 23.83 -11.47 -16.64
N THR A 183 23.98 -10.28 -16.06
CA THR A 183 25.30 -9.71 -15.80
C THR A 183 25.90 -10.31 -14.52
N ALA A 184 27.22 -10.45 -14.50
CA ALA A 184 27.91 -10.91 -13.31
C ALA A 184 27.67 -9.93 -12.13
N PRO A 185 27.53 -10.44 -10.89
CA PRO A 185 27.41 -9.59 -9.73
C PRO A 185 28.63 -8.66 -9.62
N LEU A 186 28.38 -7.40 -9.33
CA LEU A 186 29.43 -6.41 -9.16
C LEU A 186 30.38 -6.80 -8.01
N PRO A 187 31.70 -6.66 -8.19
CA PRO A 187 32.65 -6.93 -7.12
C PRO A 187 32.53 -5.88 -6.02
N HIS A 188 32.11 -6.26 -4.83
CA HIS A 188 31.78 -5.34 -3.74
C HIS A 188 32.64 -5.60 -2.50
N ASN A 189 33.83 -5.04 -2.44
CA ASN A 189 34.71 -5.16 -1.27
C ASN A 189 35.15 -3.82 -0.69
N SER A 190 34.81 -2.68 -1.32
CA SER A 190 35.22 -1.37 -0.87
C SER A 190 34.16 -0.71 0.05
N TRP A 191 34.60 0.24 0.88
CA TRP A 191 33.67 1.09 1.66
C TRP A 191 32.74 1.90 0.76
N GLY A 192 33.18 2.27 -0.44
CA GLY A 192 32.36 2.96 -1.44
C GLY A 192 31.15 2.13 -1.85
N ASP A 193 31.34 0.83 -2.07
CA ASP A 193 30.26 -0.09 -2.44
C ASP A 193 29.24 -0.27 -1.33
N LYS A 194 29.66 -0.25 -0.07
CA LYS A 194 28.74 -0.30 1.09
C LYS A 194 27.87 0.94 1.15
N ILE A 195 28.44 2.11 0.93
CA ILE A 195 27.69 3.39 0.86
C ILE A 195 26.74 3.40 -0.33
N TRP A 196 27.21 2.91 -1.48
CA TRP A 196 26.39 2.78 -2.67
C TRP A 196 25.19 1.85 -2.45
N TRP A 197 25.40 0.69 -1.79
CA TRP A 197 24.32 -0.23 -1.40
C TRP A 197 23.27 0.48 -0.54
N VAL A 198 23.69 1.24 0.48
CA VAL A 198 22.78 2.03 1.32
C VAL A 198 22.01 3.03 0.49
N GLY A 199 22.67 3.74 -0.44
CA GLY A 199 22.03 4.69 -1.34
C GLY A 199 20.92 4.04 -2.20
N CYS A 200 21.14 2.80 -2.67
CA CYS A 200 20.14 2.03 -3.39
C CYS A 200 18.92 1.66 -2.55
N MET A 201 19.09 1.40 -1.26
CA MET A 201 18.04 0.85 -0.41
C MET A 201 17.25 1.90 0.38
N VAL A 202 17.87 3.03 0.74
CA VAL A 202 17.25 4.06 1.62
C VAL A 202 15.93 4.57 1.07
N ALA A 203 15.80 4.82 -0.23
CA ALA A 203 14.56 5.29 -0.83
C ALA A 203 13.38 4.36 -0.54
N PHE A 204 13.60 3.07 -0.67
CA PHE A 204 12.59 2.04 -0.47
C PHE A 204 12.28 1.83 1.01
N LEU A 205 13.28 1.93 1.89
CA LEU A 205 13.12 1.86 3.34
C LEU A 205 12.38 3.07 3.92
N VAL A 206 12.46 4.22 3.27
CA VAL A 206 11.66 5.40 3.62
C VAL A 206 10.21 5.24 3.12
N LYS A 207 10.00 4.78 1.88
CA LYS A 207 8.67 4.54 1.30
C LYS A 207 7.95 3.38 1.99
N MET A 208 8.64 2.28 2.24
CA MET A 208 8.14 1.18 3.09
C MET A 208 8.66 1.44 4.52
N PRO A 209 7.89 2.16 5.34
CA PRO A 209 8.38 2.92 6.47
C PRO A 209 9.07 2.04 7.51
N LEU A 210 10.40 2.04 7.48
CA LEU A 210 11.19 1.42 8.53
C LEU A 210 11.11 2.26 9.80
N TYR A 211 11.17 1.63 10.96
CA TYR A 211 11.19 2.34 12.24
C TYR A 211 12.34 3.37 12.27
N GLY A 212 12.05 4.58 12.71
CA GLY A 212 12.95 5.74 12.65
C GLY A 212 12.64 6.71 11.50
N VAL A 213 12.33 6.21 10.31
CA VAL A 213 11.95 7.04 9.13
C VAL A 213 10.46 6.98 8.79
N HIS A 214 9.63 6.48 9.70
CA HIS A 214 8.20 6.24 9.50
C HIS A 214 7.29 7.44 9.82
N LEU A 215 7.79 8.50 10.46
CA LEU A 215 6.95 9.58 11.03
C LEU A 215 6.11 10.36 9.99
N TRP A 216 6.51 10.34 8.74
CA TRP A 216 5.75 10.96 7.65
C TRP A 216 4.41 10.24 7.40
N LEU A 217 4.36 8.93 7.61
CA LEU A 217 3.21 8.10 7.25
C LEU A 217 1.98 8.38 8.13
N PRO A 218 2.04 8.35 9.48
CA PRO A 218 0.89 8.67 10.31
C PRO A 218 0.35 10.09 10.04
N LYS A 219 1.26 11.08 9.88
CA LYS A 219 0.85 12.46 9.58
C LYS A 219 0.15 12.56 8.22
N ALA A 220 0.72 11.94 7.18
CA ALA A 220 0.12 11.95 5.85
C ALA A 220 -1.26 11.25 5.82
N HIS A 221 -1.41 10.10 6.51
CA HIS A 221 -2.68 9.36 6.54
C HIS A 221 -3.79 10.07 7.31
N VAL A 222 -3.45 10.72 8.41
CA VAL A 222 -4.42 11.41 9.26
C VAL A 222 -5.03 12.59 8.50
N GLU A 223 -4.19 13.36 7.81
CA GLU A 223 -4.61 14.58 7.11
C GLU A 223 -5.15 14.31 5.68
N ALA A 224 -4.82 13.18 5.08
CA ALA A 224 -5.30 12.86 3.73
C ALA A 224 -6.83 12.65 3.70
N PRO A 225 -7.50 13.05 2.57
CA PRO A 225 -8.85 12.62 2.29
C PRO A 225 -8.89 11.09 2.14
N VAL A 226 -10.08 10.48 2.22
CA VAL A 226 -10.23 9.01 2.22
C VAL A 226 -9.52 8.34 1.05
N ALA A 227 -9.74 8.82 -0.18
CA ALA A 227 -9.06 8.24 -1.34
C ALA A 227 -7.54 8.40 -1.27
N GLY A 228 -7.02 9.48 -0.68
CA GLY A 228 -5.60 9.67 -0.43
C GLY A 228 -5.04 8.62 0.54
N SER A 229 -5.70 8.41 1.68
CA SER A 229 -5.28 7.39 2.65
C SER A 229 -5.38 5.97 2.09
N MET A 230 -6.41 5.67 1.26
CA MET A 230 -6.52 4.40 0.56
C MET A 230 -5.33 4.14 -0.39
N VAL A 231 -4.94 5.13 -1.20
CA VAL A 231 -3.81 4.99 -2.13
C VAL A 231 -2.50 4.81 -1.37
N LEU A 232 -2.27 5.64 -0.35
CA LEU A 232 -1.07 5.54 0.47
C LEU A 232 -0.93 4.14 1.07
N ALA A 233 -2.01 3.62 1.69
CA ALA A 233 -1.99 2.31 2.32
C ALA A 233 -1.95 1.14 1.33
N ALA A 234 -2.76 1.19 0.26
CA ALA A 234 -2.91 0.05 -0.63
C ALA A 234 -1.74 -0.13 -1.61
N VAL A 235 -1.16 0.97 -2.12
CA VAL A 235 -0.24 0.89 -3.27
C VAL A 235 1.09 1.57 -3.03
N LEU A 236 1.12 2.81 -2.50
CA LEU A 236 2.37 3.57 -2.39
C LEU A 236 3.41 2.90 -1.48
N LEU A 237 2.97 2.29 -0.36
CA LEU A 237 3.87 1.51 0.50
C LEU A 237 4.45 0.30 -0.24
N LYS A 238 3.66 -0.33 -1.12
CA LYS A 238 4.05 -1.52 -1.87
C LYS A 238 5.02 -1.23 -3.01
N LEU A 239 5.05 0.01 -3.51
CA LEU A 239 6.13 0.45 -4.40
C LEU A 239 7.51 0.34 -3.74
N GLY A 240 7.60 0.64 -2.44
CA GLY A 240 8.84 0.44 -1.68
C GLY A 240 9.26 -1.04 -1.63
N GLY A 241 8.33 -1.95 -1.29
CA GLY A 241 8.60 -3.40 -1.26
C GLY A 241 8.95 -3.96 -2.63
N TYR A 242 8.22 -3.57 -3.67
CA TYR A 242 8.52 -3.96 -5.06
C TYR A 242 9.91 -3.48 -5.48
N GLY A 243 10.25 -2.20 -5.21
CA GLY A 243 11.56 -1.66 -5.52
C GLY A 243 12.69 -2.35 -4.77
N MET A 244 12.49 -2.72 -3.48
CA MET A 244 13.48 -3.50 -2.73
C MET A 244 13.72 -4.87 -3.38
N ILE A 245 12.68 -5.61 -3.73
CA ILE A 245 12.82 -6.92 -4.38
C ILE A 245 13.60 -6.78 -5.69
N ARG A 246 13.32 -5.75 -6.51
CA ARG A 246 14.03 -5.48 -7.76
C ARG A 246 15.50 -5.15 -7.56
N MET A 247 15.80 -4.26 -6.61
CA MET A 247 17.18 -3.87 -6.34
C MET A 247 17.99 -4.99 -5.70
N LEU A 248 17.40 -5.79 -4.81
CA LEU A 248 18.10 -6.91 -4.18
C LEU A 248 18.51 -8.00 -5.18
N ALA A 249 17.75 -8.19 -6.26
CA ALA A 249 18.13 -9.09 -7.34
C ALA A 249 19.44 -8.64 -8.05
N ILE A 250 19.75 -7.33 -8.01
CA ILE A 250 20.94 -6.74 -8.64
C ILE A 250 22.11 -6.69 -7.65
N LEU A 251 21.81 -6.33 -6.39
CA LEU A 251 22.81 -6.07 -5.36
C LEU A 251 23.54 -7.33 -4.86
N GLY A 252 22.98 -8.52 -5.05
CA GLY A 252 23.62 -9.81 -4.83
C GLY A 252 24.24 -10.05 -3.44
N PRO A 253 25.46 -10.65 -3.37
CA PRO A 253 26.04 -11.18 -2.14
C PRO A 253 26.26 -10.21 -0.98
N PRO A 254 26.69 -8.91 -1.15
CA PRO A 254 26.95 -8.00 -0.07
C PRO A 254 25.72 -7.68 0.78
N THR A 255 24.53 -7.92 0.24
CA THR A 255 23.26 -7.69 0.96
C THR A 255 23.16 -8.56 2.22
N LYS A 256 23.71 -9.77 2.23
CA LYS A 256 23.64 -10.67 3.40
C LYS A 256 24.32 -10.08 4.64
N GLU A 257 25.39 -9.33 4.47
CA GLU A 257 26.10 -8.68 5.58
C GLU A 257 25.47 -7.32 5.92
N LEU A 258 25.17 -6.52 4.91
CA LEU A 258 24.70 -5.14 5.10
C LEU A 258 23.23 -5.06 5.51
N ALA A 259 22.41 -6.05 5.23
CA ALA A 259 21.00 -6.09 5.63
C ALA A 259 20.79 -6.32 7.13
N TYR A 260 21.77 -6.88 7.84
CA TYR A 260 21.64 -7.26 9.25
C TYR A 260 21.09 -6.13 10.17
N PRO A 261 21.64 -4.91 10.19
CA PRO A 261 21.11 -3.84 11.04
C PRO A 261 19.68 -3.44 10.67
N PHE A 262 19.33 -3.47 9.38
CA PHE A 262 17.99 -3.11 8.92
C PHE A 262 16.96 -4.18 9.29
N ILE A 263 17.32 -5.47 9.27
CA ILE A 263 16.47 -6.57 9.73
C ILE A 263 16.15 -6.42 11.22
N ILE A 264 17.17 -6.18 12.04
CA ILE A 264 16.97 -5.98 13.49
C ILE A 264 16.07 -4.77 13.74
N LEU A 265 16.34 -3.66 13.05
CA LEU A 265 15.56 -2.43 13.20
C LEU A 265 14.10 -2.61 12.73
N ALA A 266 13.87 -3.41 11.69
CA ALA A 266 12.53 -3.77 11.23
C ALA A 266 11.79 -4.60 12.28
N LEU A 267 12.42 -5.62 12.86
CA LEU A 267 11.83 -6.47 13.90
C LEU A 267 11.54 -5.68 15.19
N TRP A 268 12.48 -4.85 15.63
CA TRP A 268 12.26 -3.94 16.74
C TRP A 268 11.10 -2.98 16.46
N GLY A 269 11.04 -2.47 15.22
CA GLY A 269 9.99 -1.59 14.76
C GLY A 269 8.60 -2.18 14.90
N ILE A 270 8.41 -3.49 14.68
CA ILE A 270 7.11 -4.16 14.84
C ILE A 270 6.60 -4.03 16.28
N ILE A 271 7.45 -4.27 17.26
CA ILE A 271 7.10 -4.18 18.68
C ILE A 271 6.80 -2.73 19.08
N MET A 272 7.70 -1.81 18.70
CA MET A 272 7.55 -0.40 19.06
C MET A 272 6.31 0.24 18.44
N THR A 273 6.09 0.04 17.14
CA THR A 273 4.90 0.60 16.47
C THR A 273 3.61 -0.05 16.94
N GLY A 274 3.62 -1.35 17.21
CA GLY A 274 2.47 -2.05 17.81
C GLY A 274 2.14 -1.51 19.21
N SER A 275 3.11 -1.26 20.05
CA SER A 275 2.90 -0.66 21.39
C SER A 275 2.40 0.79 21.28
N ILE A 276 2.88 1.57 20.29
CA ILE A 276 2.36 2.91 20.00
C ILE A 276 0.89 2.85 19.59
N CYS A 277 0.46 1.85 18.78
CA CYS A 277 -0.94 1.65 18.40
C CYS A 277 -1.87 1.58 19.61
N LEU A 278 -1.48 0.84 20.68
CA LEU A 278 -2.30 0.71 21.89
C LEU A 278 -2.51 2.03 22.65
N ARG A 279 -1.65 3.02 22.43
CA ARG A 279 -1.73 4.34 23.10
C ARG A 279 -2.36 5.43 22.23
N GLN A 280 -2.71 5.12 20.97
CA GLN A 280 -3.32 6.11 20.07
C GLN A 280 -4.76 6.40 20.48
N THR A 281 -5.11 7.68 20.44
CA THR A 281 -6.47 8.18 20.67
C THR A 281 -7.26 8.34 19.37
N ASP A 282 -6.56 8.56 18.25
CA ASP A 282 -7.14 8.76 16.93
C ASP A 282 -7.21 7.44 16.14
N LEU A 283 -8.37 7.16 15.57
CA LEU A 283 -8.66 5.95 14.79
C LEU A 283 -7.78 5.86 13.52
N LYS A 284 -7.66 6.98 12.77
CA LYS A 284 -6.82 7.02 11.57
C LYS A 284 -5.33 6.81 11.88
N SER A 285 -4.83 7.40 12.97
CA SER A 285 -3.44 7.22 13.38
C SER A 285 -3.15 5.78 13.81
N MET A 286 -4.09 5.13 14.52
CA MET A 286 -3.96 3.73 14.91
C MET A 286 -3.84 2.81 13.68
N ILE A 287 -4.71 2.98 12.67
CA ILE A 287 -4.65 2.21 11.43
C ILE A 287 -3.34 2.51 10.67
N ALA A 288 -2.85 3.75 10.69
CA ALA A 288 -1.59 4.10 10.05
C ALA A 288 -0.37 3.44 10.72
N TYR A 289 -0.30 3.42 12.05
CA TYR A 289 0.77 2.74 12.77
C TYR A 289 0.71 1.21 12.62
N SER A 290 -0.49 0.62 12.53
CA SER A 290 -0.62 -0.81 12.23
C SER A 290 -0.04 -1.18 10.86
N SER A 291 -0.17 -0.29 9.87
CA SER A 291 0.46 -0.51 8.56
C SER A 291 1.99 -0.44 8.63
N VAL A 292 2.58 0.37 9.53
CA VAL A 292 4.04 0.40 9.75
C VAL A 292 4.53 -0.92 10.34
N SER A 293 3.82 -1.51 11.30
CA SER A 293 4.19 -2.81 11.89
C SER A 293 4.17 -3.94 10.86
N HIS A 294 3.09 -4.07 10.07
CA HIS A 294 3.02 -5.10 9.02
C HIS A 294 4.05 -4.89 7.91
N MET A 295 4.32 -3.63 7.51
CA MET A 295 5.36 -3.35 6.51
C MET A 295 6.78 -3.57 7.06
N GLY A 296 6.98 -3.42 8.37
CA GLY A 296 8.23 -3.82 9.03
C GLY A 296 8.51 -5.33 8.86
N LEU A 297 7.48 -6.17 9.02
CA LEU A 297 7.59 -7.62 8.79
C LEU A 297 7.92 -7.92 7.32
N VAL A 298 7.27 -7.24 6.37
CA VAL A 298 7.55 -7.36 4.93
C VAL A 298 9.00 -6.97 4.63
N ALA A 299 9.50 -5.85 5.16
CA ALA A 299 10.87 -5.40 4.96
C ALA A 299 11.88 -6.44 5.42
N ALA A 300 11.68 -6.98 6.61
CA ALA A 300 12.55 -8.01 7.16
C ALA A 300 12.52 -9.29 6.30
N GLY A 301 11.35 -9.74 5.85
CA GLY A 301 11.21 -10.91 4.96
C GLY A 301 11.92 -10.75 3.62
N ILE A 302 11.86 -9.55 3.03
CA ILE A 302 12.56 -9.25 1.76
C ILE A 302 14.08 -9.23 1.95
N MET A 303 14.57 -8.63 3.04
CA MET A 303 16.01 -8.50 3.31
C MET A 303 16.72 -9.83 3.53
N ILE A 304 16.04 -10.86 3.99
CA ILE A 304 16.62 -12.21 4.22
C ILE A 304 16.89 -12.95 2.88
N GLN A 305 16.27 -12.52 1.79
CA GLN A 305 16.49 -13.09 0.44
C GLN A 305 16.21 -14.59 0.32
N THR A 306 15.23 -15.11 1.05
CA THR A 306 14.77 -16.49 0.88
C THR A 306 13.53 -16.55 -0.03
N PRO A 307 13.29 -17.63 -0.78
CA PRO A 307 12.08 -17.77 -1.59
C PRO A 307 10.81 -17.60 -0.77
N TRP A 308 10.76 -18.18 0.43
CA TRP A 308 9.63 -18.07 1.35
C TRP A 308 9.45 -16.64 1.87
N GLY A 309 10.55 -15.93 2.10
CA GLY A 309 10.52 -14.51 2.50
C GLY A 309 9.92 -13.62 1.40
N PHE A 310 10.32 -13.82 0.14
CA PHE A 310 9.79 -13.06 -0.99
C PHE A 310 8.31 -13.37 -1.25
N THR A 311 7.92 -14.65 -1.29
CA THR A 311 6.53 -15.04 -1.50
C THR A 311 5.62 -14.53 -0.38
N GLY A 312 6.03 -14.71 0.88
CA GLY A 312 5.32 -14.19 2.03
C GLY A 312 5.16 -12.67 2.01
N ALA A 313 6.23 -11.95 1.61
CA ALA A 313 6.20 -10.50 1.48
C ALA A 313 5.18 -10.03 0.43
N ILE A 314 5.11 -10.68 -0.74
CA ILE A 314 4.17 -10.32 -1.80
C ILE A 314 2.72 -10.59 -1.36
N ILE A 315 2.46 -11.76 -0.77
CA ILE A 315 1.12 -12.11 -0.25
C ILE A 315 0.68 -11.07 0.78
N LEU A 316 1.55 -10.76 1.75
CA LEU A 316 1.23 -9.80 2.80
C LEU A 316 1.05 -8.39 2.24
N MET A 317 1.84 -7.95 1.27
CA MET A 317 1.66 -6.67 0.61
C MET A 317 0.27 -6.55 -0.03
N ILE A 318 -0.20 -7.56 -0.74
CA ILE A 318 -1.50 -7.52 -1.43
C ILE A 318 -2.65 -7.60 -0.44
N ALA A 319 -2.61 -8.57 0.46
CA ALA A 319 -3.65 -8.80 1.46
C ALA A 319 -3.80 -7.60 2.40
N HIS A 320 -2.69 -7.08 2.96
CA HIS A 320 -2.69 -5.86 3.77
C HIS A 320 -3.16 -4.64 2.96
N GLY A 321 -2.86 -4.57 1.65
CA GLY A 321 -3.34 -3.49 0.78
C GLY A 321 -4.86 -3.39 0.76
N LEU A 322 -5.56 -4.51 0.61
CA LEU A 322 -7.02 -4.58 0.60
C LEU A 322 -7.61 -4.34 2.00
N VAL A 323 -7.04 -4.95 3.03
CA VAL A 323 -7.56 -4.85 4.41
C VAL A 323 -7.36 -3.45 4.98
N SER A 324 -6.16 -2.86 4.84
CA SER A 324 -5.89 -1.51 5.37
C SER A 324 -6.72 -0.43 4.68
N SER A 325 -6.89 -0.52 3.35
CA SER A 325 -7.77 0.42 2.62
C SER A 325 -9.23 0.31 3.07
N ALA A 326 -9.72 -0.91 3.34
CA ALA A 326 -11.05 -1.14 3.89
C ALA A 326 -11.21 -0.53 5.30
N LEU A 327 -10.22 -0.70 6.17
CA LEU A 327 -10.24 -0.09 7.51
C LEU A 327 -10.26 1.44 7.45
N PHE A 328 -9.51 2.07 6.52
CA PHE A 328 -9.60 3.52 6.31
C PHE A 328 -10.98 3.96 5.79
N CYS A 329 -11.62 3.16 4.93
CA CYS A 329 -13.01 3.42 4.50
C CYS A 329 -13.98 3.34 5.68
N LEU A 330 -13.86 2.31 6.54
CA LEU A 330 -14.68 2.17 7.74
C LEU A 330 -14.45 3.31 8.74
N ALA A 331 -13.21 3.73 8.94
CA ALA A 331 -12.90 4.89 9.77
C ALA A 331 -13.54 6.17 9.22
N ASN A 332 -13.60 6.31 7.89
CA ASN A 332 -14.28 7.45 7.28
C ASN A 332 -15.80 7.38 7.41
N THR A 333 -16.43 6.21 7.31
CA THR A 333 -17.88 6.09 7.53
C THR A 333 -18.28 6.49 8.94
N ASN A 334 -17.45 6.19 9.95
CA ASN A 334 -17.64 6.69 11.30
C ASN A 334 -17.43 8.21 11.37
N TYR A 335 -16.38 8.73 10.74
CA TYR A 335 -16.08 10.17 10.72
C TYR A 335 -17.19 11.00 10.04
N GLU A 336 -17.77 10.52 8.92
CA GLU A 336 -18.87 11.21 8.23
C GLU A 336 -20.11 11.37 9.14
N ARG A 337 -20.29 10.52 10.14
CA ARG A 337 -21.43 10.53 11.06
C ARG A 337 -21.15 11.26 12.36
N THR A 338 -19.96 11.07 12.92
CA THR A 338 -19.61 11.63 14.24
C THR A 338 -18.84 12.93 14.16
N HIS A 339 -18.33 13.29 12.96
CA HIS A 339 -17.43 14.41 12.72
C HIS A 339 -16.21 14.45 13.67
N SER A 340 -15.91 13.32 14.31
CA SER A 340 -14.77 13.13 15.20
C SER A 340 -13.93 11.93 14.81
N ARG A 341 -12.61 11.98 15.08
CA ARG A 341 -11.66 10.89 14.83
C ARG A 341 -11.27 10.15 16.11
N THR A 342 -11.64 10.70 17.26
CA THR A 342 -11.26 10.15 18.56
C THR A 342 -12.04 8.90 18.87
N LEU A 343 -11.34 7.83 19.32
CA LEU A 343 -11.96 6.54 19.67
C LEU A 343 -13.06 6.66 20.72
N LEU A 344 -12.85 7.52 21.72
CA LEU A 344 -13.81 7.71 22.81
C LEU A 344 -15.15 8.28 22.34
N LEU A 345 -15.13 9.13 21.32
CA LEU A 345 -16.34 9.77 20.77
C LEU A 345 -17.05 8.90 19.73
N THR A 346 -16.38 7.88 19.17
CA THR A 346 -16.95 7.00 18.14
C THR A 346 -17.40 5.65 18.68
N ARG A 347 -17.62 5.52 20.00
CA ARG A 347 -18.04 4.27 20.65
C ARG A 347 -19.50 3.94 20.42
N GLY A 348 -19.87 2.65 20.62
CA GLY A 348 -21.27 2.21 20.62
C GLY A 348 -21.93 2.11 19.26
N MET A 349 -21.15 2.09 18.16
CA MET A 349 -21.71 2.08 16.81
C MET A 349 -22.46 0.79 16.46
N GLN A 350 -22.20 -0.31 17.15
CA GLN A 350 -22.89 -1.58 16.93
C GLN A 350 -24.41 -1.50 17.17
N THR A 351 -24.86 -0.72 18.15
CA THR A 351 -26.28 -0.57 18.46
C THR A 351 -27.03 0.23 17.42
N ILE A 352 -26.35 1.14 16.72
CA ILE A 352 -26.93 2.05 15.73
C ILE A 352 -26.82 1.50 14.32
N LEU A 353 -25.65 0.91 13.99
CA LEU A 353 -25.28 0.42 12.65
C LEU A 353 -24.79 -1.03 12.69
N PRO A 354 -25.68 -2.03 12.93
CA PRO A 354 -25.25 -3.42 13.13
C PRO A 354 -24.56 -4.04 11.89
N LEU A 355 -25.02 -3.73 10.67
CA LEU A 355 -24.37 -4.21 9.45
C LEU A 355 -22.97 -3.62 9.25
N MET A 356 -22.75 -2.35 9.61
CA MET A 356 -21.42 -1.77 9.56
C MET A 356 -20.50 -2.39 10.62
N ALA A 357 -21.04 -2.75 11.78
CA ALA A 357 -20.28 -3.46 12.81
C ALA A 357 -19.79 -4.84 12.32
N ALA A 358 -20.60 -5.55 11.52
CA ALA A 358 -20.17 -6.82 10.91
C ALA A 358 -18.96 -6.60 9.97
N TRP A 359 -18.96 -5.55 9.15
CA TRP A 359 -17.80 -5.21 8.31
C TRP A 359 -16.56 -4.86 9.15
N TRP A 360 -16.74 -4.08 10.22
CA TRP A 360 -15.66 -3.80 11.17
C TRP A 360 -15.07 -5.07 11.76
N PHE A 361 -15.92 -6.02 12.15
CA PHE A 361 -15.49 -7.29 12.72
C PHE A 361 -14.66 -8.09 11.71
N ILE A 362 -15.18 -8.31 10.50
CA ILE A 362 -14.47 -9.08 9.45
C ILE A 362 -13.13 -8.45 9.10
N MET A 363 -13.07 -7.12 8.93
CA MET A 363 -11.82 -6.46 8.55
C MET A 363 -10.79 -6.43 9.69
N ASN A 364 -11.23 -6.35 10.95
CA ASN A 364 -10.32 -6.50 12.08
C ASN A 364 -9.78 -7.93 12.21
N LEU A 365 -10.62 -8.95 12.01
CA LEU A 365 -10.16 -10.34 11.94
C LEU A 365 -9.13 -10.55 10.81
N ALA A 366 -9.34 -9.91 9.67
CA ALA A 366 -8.40 -9.94 8.57
C ALA A 366 -7.07 -9.26 8.91
N ASN A 367 -7.12 -8.17 9.67
CA ASN A 367 -5.91 -7.48 10.14
C ASN A 367 -5.15 -8.27 11.20
N MET A 368 -5.86 -9.08 12.03
CA MET A 368 -5.27 -10.01 12.99
C MET A 368 -4.64 -11.25 12.36
N ALA A 369 -4.76 -11.40 11.06
CA ALA A 369 -4.29 -12.59 10.34
C ALA A 369 -4.90 -13.91 10.86
N LEU A 370 -6.23 -13.94 11.10
CA LEU A 370 -6.89 -15.19 11.51
C LEU A 370 -7.00 -16.17 10.33
N PRO A 371 -6.91 -17.49 10.59
CA PRO A 371 -7.23 -18.51 9.59
C PRO A 371 -8.69 -18.37 9.11
N PRO A 372 -9.01 -18.49 7.83
CA PRO A 372 -8.18 -18.86 6.67
C PRO A 372 -7.69 -17.66 5.83
N LEU A 373 -7.58 -16.47 6.38
CA LEU A 373 -7.33 -15.22 5.63
C LEU A 373 -5.90 -15.17 5.06
N PRO A 374 -5.69 -14.52 3.90
CA PRO A 374 -4.41 -14.51 3.20
C PRO A 374 -3.30 -13.78 3.96
N ASN A 375 -3.63 -12.86 4.88
CA ASN A 375 -2.64 -12.23 5.75
C ASN A 375 -1.86 -13.26 6.58
N LEU A 376 -2.55 -14.28 7.12
CA LEU A 376 -1.90 -15.34 7.88
C LEU A 376 -0.85 -16.11 7.05
N MET A 377 -1.20 -16.44 5.79
CA MET A 377 -0.26 -17.15 4.92
C MET A 377 1.01 -16.34 4.69
N GLY A 378 0.87 -15.03 4.44
CA GLY A 378 2.02 -14.13 4.29
C GLY A 378 2.86 -14.03 5.56
N GLU A 379 2.24 -13.85 6.72
CA GLU A 379 2.94 -13.77 8.01
C GLU A 379 3.66 -15.08 8.34
N LEU A 380 3.01 -16.23 8.20
CA LEU A 380 3.64 -17.53 8.47
C LEU A 380 4.87 -17.78 7.59
N MET A 381 4.79 -17.46 6.29
CA MET A 381 5.92 -17.62 5.39
C MET A 381 7.09 -16.71 5.76
N ILE A 382 6.82 -15.47 6.17
CA ILE A 382 7.86 -14.56 6.61
C ILE A 382 8.45 -15.05 7.95
N ILE A 383 7.63 -15.45 8.92
CA ILE A 383 8.08 -15.96 10.23
C ILE A 383 8.96 -17.20 10.04
N THR A 384 8.58 -18.13 9.17
CA THR A 384 9.40 -19.32 8.88
C THR A 384 10.73 -18.96 8.22
N SER A 385 10.75 -17.98 7.32
CA SER A 385 11.99 -17.48 6.71
C SER A 385 12.91 -16.80 7.73
N MET A 386 12.32 -16.05 8.66
CA MET A 386 13.01 -15.41 9.77
C MET A 386 13.61 -16.43 10.74
N PHE A 387 12.86 -17.47 11.10
CA PHE A 387 13.32 -18.55 11.97
C PHE A 387 14.53 -19.29 11.37
N ASN A 388 14.50 -19.50 10.05
CA ASN A 388 15.63 -20.10 9.35
C ASN A 388 16.90 -19.22 9.36
N TRP A 389 16.71 -17.88 9.39
CA TRP A 389 17.82 -16.92 9.52
C TRP A 389 18.38 -16.86 10.93
N SER A 390 17.51 -16.81 11.97
CA SER A 390 17.89 -16.79 13.37
C SER A 390 16.76 -17.26 14.27
N TYR A 391 17.03 -18.22 15.18
CA TYR A 391 16.04 -18.72 16.15
C TYR A 391 15.46 -17.61 17.05
N TRP A 392 16.27 -16.62 17.41
CA TRP A 392 15.85 -15.51 18.27
C TRP A 392 14.80 -14.59 17.62
N SER A 393 14.73 -14.59 16.31
CA SER A 393 13.73 -13.79 15.57
C SER A 393 12.30 -14.18 15.91
N ILE A 394 12.05 -15.44 16.30
CA ILE A 394 10.70 -15.92 16.63
C ILE A 394 10.13 -15.23 17.88
N ILE A 395 10.98 -14.84 18.83
CA ILE A 395 10.53 -14.13 20.03
C ILE A 395 10.00 -12.75 19.64
N LEU A 396 10.73 -12.02 18.78
CA LEU A 396 10.35 -10.67 18.35
C LEU A 396 9.10 -10.72 17.45
N THR A 397 9.04 -11.66 16.51
CA THR A 397 7.89 -11.82 15.62
C THR A 397 6.66 -12.31 16.37
N GLY A 398 6.82 -13.25 17.32
CA GLY A 398 5.72 -13.75 18.17
C GLY A 398 5.16 -12.67 19.10
N LEU A 399 6.01 -11.86 19.72
CA LEU A 399 5.55 -10.69 20.46
C LEU A 399 4.83 -9.68 19.55
N GLY A 400 5.35 -9.48 18.34
CA GLY A 400 4.70 -8.64 17.34
C GLY A 400 3.28 -9.11 17.01
N THR A 401 3.07 -10.40 16.69
CA THR A 401 1.74 -10.96 16.37
C THR A 401 0.79 -10.88 17.56
N LEU A 402 1.26 -11.07 18.77
CA LEU A 402 0.45 -10.91 19.98
C LEU A 402 -0.02 -9.45 20.15
N ILE A 403 0.86 -8.48 19.93
CA ILE A 403 0.51 -7.06 20.02
C ILE A 403 -0.45 -6.67 18.89
N THR A 404 -0.28 -7.22 17.67
CA THR A 404 -1.22 -6.97 16.55
C THR A 404 -2.63 -7.48 16.86
N ALA A 405 -2.75 -8.64 17.50
CA ALA A 405 -4.03 -9.13 18.00
C ALA A 405 -4.62 -8.18 19.06
N GLY A 406 -3.80 -7.73 19.99
CA GLY A 406 -4.22 -6.82 21.06
C GLY A 406 -4.80 -5.51 20.53
N TYR A 407 -4.09 -4.78 19.66
CA TYR A 407 -4.58 -3.47 19.19
C TYR A 407 -5.76 -3.60 18.21
N SER A 408 -5.84 -4.67 17.42
CA SER A 408 -6.98 -4.85 16.50
C SER A 408 -8.27 -5.17 17.26
N LEU A 409 -8.21 -6.02 18.28
CA LEU A 409 -9.34 -6.25 19.19
C LEU A 409 -9.71 -4.97 19.95
N TYR A 410 -8.72 -4.24 20.46
CA TYR A 410 -8.94 -2.97 21.14
C TYR A 410 -9.66 -1.97 20.25
N MET A 411 -9.23 -1.82 18.97
CA MET A 411 -9.87 -0.96 17.99
C MET A 411 -11.35 -1.33 17.78
N PHE A 412 -11.65 -2.63 17.63
CA PHE A 412 -13.02 -3.11 17.47
C PHE A 412 -13.88 -2.85 18.71
N LEU A 413 -13.39 -3.21 19.89
CA LEU A 413 -14.13 -3.05 21.14
C LEU A 413 -14.42 -1.58 21.45
N MET A 414 -13.45 -0.70 21.27
CA MET A 414 -13.63 0.72 21.56
C MET A 414 -14.59 1.43 20.60
N THR A 415 -14.61 1.04 19.33
CA THR A 415 -15.49 1.69 18.33
C THR A 415 -16.89 1.10 18.32
N GLN A 416 -17.04 -0.22 18.53
CA GLN A 416 -18.32 -0.88 18.31
C GLN A 416 -19.10 -1.12 19.60
N ARG A 417 -18.42 -1.37 20.72
CA ARG A 417 -19.08 -1.67 22.01
C ARG A 417 -19.25 -0.42 22.88
N GLY A 418 -20.06 -0.56 23.92
CA GLY A 418 -20.39 0.48 24.87
C GLY A 418 -21.69 1.21 24.53
N LYS A 419 -22.06 2.17 25.38
CA LYS A 419 -23.23 3.05 25.12
C LYS A 419 -22.83 4.14 24.11
N ALA A 420 -23.72 4.42 23.18
CA ALA A 420 -23.56 5.57 22.28
C ALA A 420 -23.42 6.87 23.10
N PRO A 421 -22.55 7.79 22.70
CA PRO A 421 -22.39 9.05 23.41
C PRO A 421 -23.65 9.93 23.27
N ASN A 422 -24.00 10.66 24.34
CA ASN A 422 -25.23 11.46 24.39
C ASN A 422 -25.26 12.62 23.38
N HIS A 423 -24.11 13.05 22.85
CA HIS A 423 -24.04 14.12 21.84
C HIS A 423 -24.45 13.65 20.44
N ILE A 424 -24.61 12.33 20.24
CA ILE A 424 -25.04 11.76 18.97
C ILE A 424 -26.57 11.53 19.05
N ILE A 425 -27.34 12.56 18.71
CA ILE A 425 -28.82 12.51 18.79
C ILE A 425 -29.41 11.91 17.51
N ALA A 426 -28.83 12.20 16.35
CA ALA A 426 -29.29 11.67 15.07
C ALA A 426 -28.09 11.30 14.19
N LEU A 427 -28.01 10.04 13.78
CA LEU A 427 -27.03 9.55 12.82
C LEU A 427 -27.70 9.24 11.49
N GLU A 428 -27.02 9.56 10.40
CA GLU A 428 -27.44 9.11 9.08
C GLU A 428 -27.39 7.58 8.99
N PRO A 429 -28.41 6.95 8.36
CA PRO A 429 -28.40 5.49 8.13
C PRO A 429 -27.24 5.08 7.23
N SER A 430 -26.91 3.78 7.21
CA SER A 430 -25.94 3.24 6.29
C SER A 430 -26.46 3.30 4.84
N HIS A 431 -25.62 3.72 3.91
CA HIS A 431 -25.96 3.81 2.51
C HIS A 431 -25.49 2.55 1.74
N THR A 432 -26.24 2.16 0.69
CA THR A 432 -25.90 1.03 -0.18
C THR A 432 -24.49 1.15 -0.78
N ARG A 433 -24.04 2.37 -1.09
CA ARG A 433 -22.69 2.68 -1.57
C ARG A 433 -21.61 2.20 -0.61
N GLU A 434 -21.79 2.41 0.71
CA GLU A 434 -20.83 2.02 1.74
C GLU A 434 -20.71 0.50 1.84
N HIS A 435 -21.85 -0.23 1.79
CA HIS A 435 -21.86 -1.69 1.78
C HIS A 435 -21.23 -2.26 0.50
N LEU A 436 -21.52 -1.67 -0.67
CA LEU A 436 -20.90 -2.05 -1.92
C LEU A 436 -19.38 -1.88 -1.85
N LEU A 437 -18.92 -0.75 -1.33
CA LEU A 437 -17.50 -0.46 -1.16
C LEU A 437 -16.80 -1.54 -0.30
N MET A 438 -17.42 -1.94 0.82
CA MET A 438 -16.88 -2.98 1.68
C MET A 438 -16.90 -4.35 1.03
N ALA A 439 -17.98 -4.69 0.32
CA ALA A 439 -18.06 -5.94 -0.45
C ALA A 439 -16.97 -6.03 -1.52
N MET A 440 -16.72 -4.93 -2.24
CA MET A 440 -15.68 -4.86 -3.26
C MET A 440 -14.24 -5.00 -2.69
N HIS A 441 -14.01 -4.67 -1.41
CA HIS A 441 -12.74 -4.99 -0.74
C HIS A 441 -12.68 -6.45 -0.29
N LEU A 442 -13.79 -7.00 0.23
CA LEU A 442 -13.81 -8.36 0.78
C LEU A 442 -13.76 -9.44 -0.33
N ILE A 443 -14.46 -9.23 -1.46
CA ILE A 443 -14.49 -10.22 -2.56
C ILE A 443 -13.10 -10.64 -3.02
N PRO A 444 -12.14 -9.74 -3.34
CA PRO A 444 -10.79 -10.15 -3.70
C PRO A 444 -10.07 -10.92 -2.60
N VAL A 445 -10.27 -10.54 -1.33
CA VAL A 445 -9.66 -11.24 -0.19
C VAL A 445 -10.17 -12.68 -0.11
N LEU A 446 -11.49 -12.90 -0.28
CA LEU A 446 -12.09 -14.23 -0.30
C LEU A 446 -11.63 -15.07 -1.51
N LEU A 447 -11.52 -14.45 -2.69
CA LEU A 447 -10.99 -15.14 -3.88
C LEU A 447 -9.52 -15.59 -3.69
N LEU A 448 -8.73 -14.80 -2.98
CA LEU A 448 -7.35 -15.18 -2.65
C LEU A 448 -7.25 -16.33 -1.64
N ILE A 449 -8.26 -16.55 -0.83
CA ILE A 449 -8.34 -17.73 0.05
C ILE A 449 -8.53 -19.01 -0.79
N THR A 450 -9.39 -18.95 -1.80
CA THR A 450 -9.70 -20.13 -2.64
C THR A 450 -8.57 -20.50 -3.58
N LYS A 451 -7.78 -19.52 -4.03
CA LYS A 451 -6.68 -19.75 -4.98
C LYS A 451 -5.44 -18.88 -4.64
N PRO A 452 -4.71 -19.20 -3.56
CA PRO A 452 -3.52 -18.46 -3.14
C PRO A 452 -2.37 -18.58 -4.15
N GLU A 453 -2.37 -19.63 -4.97
CA GLU A 453 -1.37 -19.86 -6.03
C GLU A 453 -1.25 -18.72 -7.04
N LEU A 454 -2.30 -17.94 -7.24
CA LEU A 454 -2.26 -16.74 -8.09
C LEU A 454 -1.19 -15.73 -7.65
N ILE A 455 -0.80 -15.77 -6.39
CA ILE A 455 0.21 -14.87 -5.82
C ILE A 455 1.45 -15.65 -5.41
N TRP A 456 1.31 -16.91 -5.01
CA TRP A 456 2.37 -17.76 -4.44
C TRP A 456 3.27 -18.41 -5.49
N GLY A 457 2.79 -18.74 -6.68
CA GLY A 457 3.45 -19.59 -7.67
C GLY A 457 4.77 -19.08 -8.30
N TRP A 458 5.40 -18.06 -7.75
CA TRP A 458 6.41 -17.25 -8.43
C TRP A 458 7.86 -17.50 -8.07
N CYS A 459 8.10 -18.02 -6.89
CA CYS A 459 9.44 -18.20 -6.34
C CYS A 459 9.79 -19.67 -6.14
N LEU A 460 8.96 -20.57 -6.66
CA LEU A 460 9.27 -21.98 -6.81
C LEU A 460 9.71 -22.25 -8.26
#